data_8d02db7d7e494ff72c9de34a5e60132d
#
_entry.id   8d02db7d7e494ff72c9de34a5e60132d
#
_cell.length_a   1.000
_cell.length_b   1.000
_cell.length_c   1.000
_cell.angle_alpha   90.00
_cell.angle_beta   90.00
_cell.angle_gamma   90.00
#
_symmetry.space_group_name_H-M   'P 1'
#
loop_
_entity.id
_entity.type
_entity.pdbx_description
1 polymer ?
#
loop_
_entity_poly.entity_id
_entity_poly.type
_entity_poly.pdbx_seq_one_letter_code
_entity_poly.pdbx_strand_id
1 'polypeptide(L)'
;MYGYAGAILHIRLGHSYMKTNLDESIAKSMIGGRGLGLRLILEMGIPRTINPFDPSSPLIIATGPLGGSKLPLATRAAAIFKSPLTNRWSYSTVGGTLGAYMKYAGIDALIITGSSNKPIYLVVSDGGVETRDAEWMWGMDSVQAEELIRRELGDSSILVIGPAGENAVPYATINHEKWRQFGRTGAGAVMGSKMIKAIAFLPDNKDINVANPSLYYELVKQLGKATLSNPGTIPYRSGGTVRLIDIGNSMGFFPSLYWTKVELPGWRNISWEEKLKTSFLLRNGACLYCPIACHKIVKSSNGSYDLEYESVMAIGGLTGISDPSKIIDLAELADRLGLDTVSLGNSIAFLIYLGQRGIMDNAPKWGDHEKIRELIINTAYKQGIGELIALGVRGMAEKLGVQDLAIHVKGLEPAGYDPRTLMGMSLNNAVGERGADHLWSSAYAIDISGQAGGRFSINEEKINYVIDLENRNALYDSMLLCKFGRSIYDWDTIRASLKAVTGYEYSLNELKSVSHRIIVMHRLMNGTTKADDELPRRWFEEGXEYEGKKHVIPRAELEAALQYYYELRGYDENGKPKRELLNQLGITAPSDSDNHGGTPLYE
;
A
#
# COMPACT_ATOMS: atom_id res chain seq x y z
N MET A 1 -20.71 -18.37 -10.30
CA MET A 1 -20.14 -17.12 -10.86
C MET A 1 -18.83 -17.43 -11.58
N TYR A 2 -18.65 -16.88 -12.78
CA TYR A 2 -17.38 -17.01 -13.47
C TYR A 2 -16.35 -16.05 -12.88
N GLY A 3 -15.11 -16.47 -12.92
CA GLY A 3 -13.98 -15.65 -12.46
C GLY A 3 -13.76 -15.66 -10.94
N TYR A 4 -14.82 -15.82 -10.19
CA TYR A 4 -14.78 -15.87 -8.73
C TYR A 4 -14.76 -17.31 -8.23
N ALA A 5 -14.17 -17.53 -7.07
CA ALA A 5 -14.33 -18.81 -6.36
C ALA A 5 -15.75 -18.94 -5.80
N GLY A 6 -16.38 -17.82 -5.52
CA GLY A 6 -17.77 -17.77 -5.04
C GLY A 6 -17.89 -17.89 -3.52
N ALA A 7 -16.80 -17.77 -2.78
CA ALA A 7 -16.79 -18.04 -1.34
C ALA A 7 -16.01 -17.01 -0.54
N ILE A 8 -16.51 -16.72 0.65
CA ILE A 8 -15.84 -15.93 1.67
C ILE A 8 -15.63 -16.83 2.88
N LEU A 9 -14.40 -16.89 3.39
CA LEU A 9 -14.07 -17.66 4.57
C LEU A 9 -13.96 -16.71 5.75
N HIS A 10 -14.77 -16.91 6.77
CA HIS A 10 -14.74 -16.09 7.98
C HIS A 10 -14.20 -16.95 9.13
N ILE A 11 -13.06 -16.52 9.69
CA ILE A 11 -12.43 -17.18 10.81
C ILE A 11 -12.64 -16.33 12.06
N ARG A 12 -13.24 -16.93 13.07
CA ARG A 12 -13.34 -16.33 14.39
C ARG A 12 -12.37 -17.08 15.28
N LEU A 13 -11.22 -16.49 15.53
CA LEU A 13 -10.12 -17.15 16.26
C LEU A 13 -10.58 -17.58 17.65
N GLY A 14 -10.19 -18.77 18.05
CA GLY A 14 -10.61 -19.36 19.32
C GLY A 14 -11.97 -20.02 19.26
N HIS A 15 -12.65 -19.99 18.13
CA HIS A 15 -13.98 -20.60 17.94
C HIS A 15 -13.96 -21.51 16.72
N SER A 16 -14.61 -21.11 15.66
CA SER A 16 -14.69 -21.91 14.44
C SER A 16 -14.59 -21.01 13.22
N TYR A 17 -14.63 -21.63 12.05
CA TYR A 17 -14.72 -20.86 10.83
C TYR A 17 -16.04 -21.16 10.13
N MET A 18 -16.44 -20.24 9.27
CA MET A 18 -17.66 -20.35 8.49
C MET A 18 -17.35 -19.93 7.05
N LYS A 19 -17.85 -20.72 6.11
CA LYS A 19 -17.73 -20.42 4.69
C LYS A 19 -19.10 -19.94 4.20
N THR A 20 -19.13 -18.76 3.60
CA THR A 20 -20.37 -18.21 3.05
C THR A 20 -20.20 -17.95 1.56
N ASN A 21 -21.29 -17.81 0.85
CA ASN A 21 -21.28 -17.48 -0.58
C ASN A 21 -20.98 -16.00 -0.77
N LEU A 22 -20.19 -15.70 -1.80
CA LEU A 22 -20.02 -14.32 -2.23
C LEU A 22 -21.30 -13.86 -2.92
N ASP A 23 -21.88 -12.77 -2.43
CA ASP A 23 -23.10 -12.20 -3.00
C ASP A 23 -22.79 -11.61 -4.38
N GLU A 24 -23.54 -12.01 -5.39
CA GLU A 24 -23.29 -11.58 -6.77
C GLU A 24 -23.48 -10.07 -6.94
N SER A 25 -24.45 -9.45 -6.25
CA SER A 25 -24.66 -8.01 -6.38
C SER A 25 -23.48 -7.24 -5.77
N ILE A 26 -22.89 -7.74 -4.69
CA ILE A 26 -21.68 -7.14 -4.10
C ILE A 26 -20.51 -7.32 -5.07
N ALA A 27 -20.34 -8.51 -5.67
CA ALA A 27 -19.26 -8.75 -6.64
C ALA A 27 -19.38 -7.81 -7.84
N LYS A 28 -20.59 -7.60 -8.35
CA LYS A 28 -20.79 -6.67 -9.48
C LYS A 28 -20.51 -5.23 -9.12
N SER A 29 -20.88 -4.80 -7.91
CA SER A 29 -20.78 -3.39 -7.52
C SER A 29 -19.41 -3.01 -7.00
N MET A 30 -18.62 -3.98 -6.48
CA MET A 30 -17.32 -3.72 -5.84
C MET A 30 -16.16 -4.44 -6.50
N ILE A 31 -16.43 -5.42 -7.34
CA ILE A 31 -15.50 -6.24 -8.11
C ILE A 31 -14.69 -7.19 -7.21
N GLY A 32 -13.84 -6.68 -6.32
CA GLY A 32 -13.02 -7.53 -5.45
C GLY A 32 -12.08 -6.67 -4.63
N GLY A 33 -11.06 -7.27 -4.07
CA GLY A 33 -9.96 -6.59 -3.38
C GLY A 33 -10.37 -5.44 -2.48
N ARG A 34 -9.87 -4.25 -2.81
CA ARG A 34 -10.11 -3.03 -2.04
C ARG A 34 -11.59 -2.72 -1.89
N GLY A 35 -12.35 -2.76 -2.99
CA GLY A 35 -13.78 -2.48 -2.96
C GLY A 35 -14.54 -3.50 -2.13
N LEU A 36 -14.29 -4.79 -2.38
CA LEU A 36 -14.95 -5.86 -1.65
C LEU A 36 -14.64 -5.79 -0.16
N GLY A 37 -13.37 -5.62 0.20
CA GLY A 37 -12.98 -5.60 1.61
C GLY A 37 -13.62 -4.46 2.38
N LEU A 38 -13.64 -3.25 1.80
CA LEU A 38 -14.30 -2.11 2.45
C LEU A 38 -15.81 -2.36 2.61
N ARG A 39 -16.44 -2.93 1.57
CA ARG A 39 -17.88 -3.25 1.64
C ARG A 39 -18.16 -4.28 2.73
N LEU A 40 -17.30 -5.29 2.86
CA LEU A 40 -17.48 -6.31 3.91
C LEU A 40 -17.40 -5.69 5.30
N ILE A 41 -16.47 -4.76 5.53
CA ILE A 41 -16.38 -4.06 6.82
C ILE A 41 -17.67 -3.29 7.10
N LEU A 42 -18.19 -2.59 6.09
CA LEU A 42 -19.42 -1.83 6.22
C LEU A 42 -20.60 -2.76 6.55
N GLU A 43 -20.69 -3.91 5.86
CA GLU A 43 -21.74 -4.89 6.11
C GLU A 43 -21.66 -5.51 7.51
N MET A 44 -20.46 -5.62 8.07
CA MET A 44 -20.26 -6.15 9.43
C MET A 44 -20.71 -5.16 10.51
N GLY A 45 -20.95 -3.90 10.15
CA GLY A 45 -21.39 -2.90 11.11
C GLY A 45 -20.33 -2.50 12.12
N ILE A 46 -19.06 -2.58 11.75
CA ILE A 46 -17.95 -2.25 12.66
C ILE A 46 -17.92 -0.73 12.89
N PRO A 47 -17.94 -0.26 14.13
CA PRO A 47 -17.92 1.18 14.37
C PRO A 47 -16.59 1.82 13.96
N ARG A 48 -16.67 3.06 13.44
CA ARG A 48 -15.50 3.82 13.02
C ARG A 48 -14.50 4.00 14.16
N THR A 49 -14.99 4.04 15.39
CA THR A 49 -14.18 4.30 16.58
C THR A 49 -13.45 3.08 17.11
N ILE A 50 -13.61 1.92 16.48
CA ILE A 50 -13.00 0.68 16.98
C ILE A 50 -11.47 0.84 17.09
N ASN A 51 -10.91 0.30 18.17
CA ASN A 51 -9.47 0.25 18.33
C ASN A 51 -8.90 -0.74 17.32
N PRO A 52 -7.82 -0.39 16.59
CA PRO A 52 -7.23 -1.30 15.60
C PRO A 52 -6.82 -2.66 16.16
N PHE A 53 -6.49 -2.73 17.45
CA PHE A 53 -6.07 -3.98 18.09
C PHE A 53 -7.20 -4.68 18.85
N ASP A 54 -8.42 -4.14 18.79
CA ASP A 54 -9.57 -4.84 19.36
C ASP A 54 -9.74 -6.18 18.63
N PRO A 55 -9.94 -7.28 19.36
CA PRO A 55 -10.13 -8.57 18.67
C PRO A 55 -11.23 -8.58 17.63
N SER A 56 -12.29 -7.79 17.81
CA SER A 56 -13.38 -7.72 16.82
C SER A 56 -13.05 -6.85 15.62
N SER A 57 -11.92 -6.11 15.63
CA SER A 57 -11.48 -5.35 14.47
C SER A 57 -10.95 -6.32 13.42
N PRO A 58 -11.58 -6.39 12.23
CA PRO A 58 -11.23 -7.44 11.27
C PRO A 58 -9.93 -7.17 10.53
N LEU A 59 -9.25 -8.25 10.16
CA LEU A 59 -8.24 -8.24 9.11
C LEU A 59 -8.84 -9.01 7.95
N ILE A 60 -9.00 -8.35 6.80
CA ILE A 60 -9.57 -8.98 5.61
C ILE A 60 -8.48 -9.07 4.55
N ILE A 61 -8.33 -10.25 3.95
CA ILE A 61 -7.45 -10.46 2.79
C ILE A 61 -8.37 -10.81 1.63
N ALA A 62 -8.26 -10.11 0.50
CA ALA A 62 -9.19 -10.29 -0.61
C ALA A 62 -8.46 -10.32 -1.94
N THR A 63 -8.90 -11.21 -2.82
CA THR A 63 -8.47 -11.26 -4.21
C THR A 63 -9.61 -10.75 -5.10
N GLY A 64 -9.48 -10.89 -6.41
CA GLY A 64 -10.48 -10.40 -7.35
C GLY A 64 -10.72 -11.40 -8.47
N PRO A 65 -11.61 -11.05 -9.41
CA PRO A 65 -12.01 -12.02 -10.43
C PRO A 65 -10.89 -12.42 -11.39
N LEU A 66 -9.89 -11.56 -11.59
CA LEU A 66 -8.77 -11.91 -12.47
C LEU A 66 -7.69 -12.74 -11.75
N GLY A 67 -7.76 -12.85 -10.43
CA GLY A 67 -6.83 -13.67 -9.67
C GLY A 67 -6.90 -15.12 -10.11
N GLY A 68 -5.74 -15.72 -10.35
CA GLY A 68 -5.67 -17.08 -10.85
C GLY A 68 -5.73 -17.19 -12.36
N SER A 69 -6.04 -16.10 -13.06
CA SER A 69 -5.98 -16.09 -14.53
C SER A 69 -4.54 -15.88 -15.00
N LYS A 70 -4.33 -16.08 -16.30
CA LYS A 70 -3.03 -15.86 -16.92
C LYS A 70 -2.91 -14.47 -17.53
N LEU A 71 -3.87 -13.59 -17.27
CA LEU A 71 -3.76 -12.19 -17.66
C LEU A 71 -2.55 -11.57 -16.95
N PRO A 72 -1.74 -10.77 -17.66
CA PRO A 72 -0.53 -10.24 -17.03
C PRO A 72 -0.86 -9.24 -15.94
N LEU A 73 0.00 -9.14 -14.92
CA LEU A 73 -0.09 -8.18 -13.84
C LEU A 73 -1.31 -8.33 -12.92
N ALA A 74 -1.93 -9.51 -12.87
CA ALA A 74 -3.23 -9.70 -12.20
C ALA A 74 -3.14 -10.64 -10.99
N THR A 75 -1.98 -10.73 -10.31
CA THR A 75 -1.80 -11.67 -9.21
C THR A 75 -1.73 -11.01 -7.82
N ARG A 76 -2.08 -9.74 -7.73
CA ARG A 76 -2.04 -9.04 -6.46
C ARG A 76 -3.22 -9.44 -5.57
N ALA A 77 -3.12 -9.11 -4.28
CA ALA A 77 -4.21 -9.24 -3.32
C ALA A 77 -4.20 -8.01 -2.42
N ALA A 78 -5.31 -7.78 -1.73
CA ALA A 78 -5.47 -6.63 -0.85
C ALA A 78 -5.69 -7.09 0.59
N ALA A 79 -5.11 -6.36 1.53
CA ALA A 79 -5.45 -6.46 2.95
C ALA A 79 -6.25 -5.22 3.32
N ILE A 80 -7.34 -5.38 4.05
CA ILE A 80 -8.21 -4.27 4.47
C ILE A 80 -8.37 -4.37 5.98
N PHE A 81 -8.15 -3.25 6.68
CA PHE A 81 -8.05 -3.26 8.13
C PHE A 81 -8.12 -1.84 8.69
N LYS A 82 -8.29 -1.73 10.01
CA LYS A 82 -8.16 -0.45 10.70
C LYS A 82 -6.68 -0.23 11.03
N SER A 83 -6.12 0.87 10.53
CA SER A 83 -4.69 1.13 10.68
C SER A 83 -4.32 1.52 12.12
N PRO A 84 -3.38 0.82 12.76
CA PRO A 84 -2.87 1.27 14.06
C PRO A 84 -1.98 2.51 13.97
N LEU A 85 -1.47 2.83 12.79
CA LEU A 85 -0.65 4.02 12.58
C LEU A 85 -1.51 5.28 12.40
N THR A 86 -2.54 5.19 11.58
CA THR A 86 -3.36 6.36 11.20
C THR A 86 -4.70 6.41 11.91
N ASN A 87 -5.12 5.32 12.51
CA ASN A 87 -6.44 5.14 13.13
C ASN A 87 -7.58 5.33 12.13
N ARG A 88 -7.35 4.91 10.88
CA ARG A 88 -8.29 5.04 9.78
C ARG A 88 -8.48 3.68 9.12
N TRP A 89 -9.65 3.46 8.51
CA TRP A 89 -9.84 2.29 7.65
C TRP A 89 -8.88 2.42 6.47
N SER A 90 -8.16 1.35 6.21
CA SER A 90 -7.07 1.36 5.26
C SER A 90 -7.05 0.08 4.43
N TYR A 91 -6.23 0.09 3.39
CA TYR A 91 -5.94 -1.10 2.61
C TYR A 91 -4.47 -1.08 2.23
N SER A 92 -3.95 -2.25 1.87
CA SER A 92 -2.61 -2.38 1.32
C SER A 92 -2.67 -3.50 0.27
N THR A 93 -1.81 -3.46 -0.74
CA THR A 93 -1.78 -4.52 -1.74
C THR A 93 -0.40 -5.13 -1.83
N VAL A 94 -0.34 -6.39 -2.26
CA VAL A 94 0.92 -7.13 -2.40
C VAL A 94 0.91 -7.88 -3.72
N GLY A 95 2.07 -7.94 -4.37
CA GLY A 95 2.25 -8.73 -5.59
C GLY A 95 2.58 -10.19 -5.29
N GLY A 96 3.38 -10.82 -6.15
CA GLY A 96 3.80 -12.21 -5.94
C GLY A 96 2.78 -13.20 -6.47
N THR A 97 2.34 -14.12 -5.62
CA THR A 97 1.44 -15.23 -6.01
C THR A 97 0.10 -15.16 -5.29
N LEU A 98 -0.08 -14.27 -4.32
CA LEU A 98 -1.16 -14.39 -3.35
C LEU A 98 -2.55 -14.33 -3.97
N GLY A 99 -2.79 -13.38 -4.88
CA GLY A 99 -4.13 -13.25 -5.49
C GLY A 99 -4.56 -14.49 -6.24
N ALA A 100 -3.62 -15.17 -6.89
CA ALA A 100 -3.89 -16.42 -7.59
C ALA A 100 -4.12 -17.56 -6.60
N TYR A 101 -3.24 -17.68 -5.61
CA TYR A 101 -3.31 -18.83 -4.68
C TYR A 101 -4.52 -18.79 -3.75
N MET A 102 -5.01 -17.60 -3.41
CA MET A 102 -6.29 -17.51 -2.69
C MET A 102 -7.42 -18.12 -3.51
N LYS A 103 -7.47 -17.76 -4.80
CA LYS A 103 -8.47 -18.31 -5.70
C LYS A 103 -8.32 -19.83 -5.83
N TYR A 104 -7.08 -20.30 -5.99
CA TYR A 104 -6.79 -21.73 -6.08
C TYR A 104 -7.12 -22.47 -4.78
N ALA A 105 -7.08 -21.79 -3.65
CA ALA A 105 -7.49 -22.37 -2.35
C ALA A 105 -9.01 -22.30 -2.13
N GLY A 106 -9.76 -21.77 -3.10
CA GLY A 106 -11.21 -21.82 -3.10
C GLY A 106 -11.92 -20.64 -2.46
N ILE A 107 -11.25 -19.49 -2.30
CA ILE A 107 -11.88 -18.32 -1.68
C ILE A 107 -11.60 -17.03 -2.43
N ASP A 108 -12.52 -16.07 -2.30
CA ASP A 108 -12.36 -14.71 -2.80
C ASP A 108 -11.92 -13.76 -1.69
N ALA A 109 -12.23 -14.07 -0.46
CA ALA A 109 -11.84 -13.25 0.69
C ALA A 109 -11.75 -14.10 1.95
N LEU A 110 -10.87 -13.68 2.84
CA LEU A 110 -10.67 -14.25 4.17
C LEU A 110 -10.91 -13.13 5.18
N ILE A 111 -11.84 -13.32 6.11
CA ILE A 111 -12.12 -12.36 7.18
C ILE A 111 -11.66 -12.98 8.50
N ILE A 112 -10.78 -12.29 9.21
CA ILE A 112 -10.26 -12.79 10.49
C ILE A 112 -10.67 -11.84 11.61
N THR A 113 -11.40 -12.37 12.59
CA THR A 113 -11.73 -11.66 13.82
C THR A 113 -11.31 -12.51 15.02
N GLY A 114 -11.35 -11.89 16.20
CA GLY A 114 -10.89 -12.56 17.41
C GLY A 114 -9.39 -12.47 17.57
N SER A 115 -8.88 -13.23 18.52
CA SER A 115 -7.46 -13.33 18.77
C SER A 115 -7.17 -14.69 19.40
N SER A 116 -6.01 -15.26 19.08
CA SER A 116 -5.57 -16.50 19.71
C SER A 116 -4.89 -16.19 21.03
N ASN A 117 -4.97 -17.11 21.99
CA ASN A 117 -4.26 -16.95 23.25
C ASN A 117 -2.81 -17.43 23.18
N LYS A 118 -2.38 -17.97 22.05
CA LYS A 118 -1.00 -18.39 21.81
C LYS A 118 -0.66 -18.21 20.33
N PRO A 119 0.63 -18.15 19.99
CA PRO A 119 1.02 -18.00 18.58
C PRO A 119 0.53 -19.17 17.71
N ILE A 120 -0.09 -18.81 16.57
CA ILE A 120 -0.60 -19.78 15.61
C ILE A 120 -0.24 -19.37 14.19
N TYR A 121 -0.36 -20.32 13.26
CA TYR A 121 -0.45 -19.99 11.85
C TYR A 121 -1.63 -20.73 11.23
N LEU A 122 -2.14 -20.15 10.14
CA LEU A 122 -3.33 -20.66 9.48
C LEU A 122 -2.94 -21.28 8.15
N VAL A 123 -3.56 -22.42 7.81
CA VAL A 123 -3.38 -23.07 6.51
C VAL A 123 -4.75 -23.13 5.85
N VAL A 124 -4.91 -22.42 4.73
CA VAL A 124 -6.17 -22.33 3.99
C VAL A 124 -6.10 -23.23 2.77
N SER A 125 -7.05 -24.15 2.63
CA SER A 125 -7.14 -25.03 1.47
C SER A 125 -8.58 -25.52 1.32
N ASP A 126 -8.98 -25.74 0.08
CA ASP A 126 -10.30 -26.28 -0.25
C ASP A 126 -11.43 -25.51 0.45
N GLY A 127 -11.29 -24.18 0.53
CA GLY A 127 -12.30 -23.32 1.13
C GLY A 127 -12.44 -23.44 2.63
N GLY A 128 -11.49 -24.07 3.32
CA GLY A 128 -11.49 -24.22 4.77
C GLY A 128 -10.15 -23.78 5.37
N VAL A 129 -10.02 -23.95 6.69
CA VAL A 129 -8.82 -23.51 7.39
C VAL A 129 -8.44 -24.49 8.49
N GLU A 130 -7.12 -24.71 8.63
CA GLU A 130 -6.52 -25.47 9.72
C GLU A 130 -5.66 -24.52 10.53
N THR A 131 -5.77 -24.58 11.84
CA THR A 131 -4.93 -23.81 12.76
C THR A 131 -3.79 -24.68 13.26
N ARG A 132 -2.57 -24.16 13.17
CA ARG A 132 -1.36 -24.87 13.62
C ARG A 132 -0.59 -24.05 14.63
N ASP A 133 0.17 -24.72 15.50
CA ASP A 133 1.02 -24.08 16.49
C ASP A 133 2.15 -23.29 15.82
N ALA A 134 2.39 -22.07 16.29
CA ALA A 134 3.49 -21.24 15.83
C ALA A 134 4.38 -20.75 16.96
N GLU A 135 4.28 -21.33 18.17
CA GLU A 135 5.16 -20.95 19.28
C GLU A 135 6.63 -21.15 18.91
N TRP A 136 6.91 -22.21 18.16
CA TRP A 136 8.28 -22.56 17.79
C TRP A 136 8.92 -21.56 16.83
N MET A 137 8.12 -20.74 16.10
CA MET A 137 8.69 -19.77 15.17
C MET A 137 8.40 -18.30 15.56
N TRP A 138 7.73 -18.09 16.69
CA TRP A 138 7.54 -16.74 17.20
C TRP A 138 8.91 -16.18 17.59
N GLY A 139 9.21 -14.95 17.14
CA GLY A 139 10.54 -14.36 17.32
C GLY A 139 11.45 -14.47 16.11
N MET A 140 11.13 -15.37 15.18
CA MET A 140 11.92 -15.49 13.95
C MET A 140 11.66 -14.32 13.00
N ASP A 141 12.68 -13.94 12.23
CA ASP A 141 12.45 -12.95 11.19
C ASP A 141 11.56 -13.57 10.08
N SER A 142 11.03 -12.70 9.22
CA SER A 142 10.04 -13.13 8.23
C SER A 142 10.60 -14.12 7.22
N VAL A 143 11.87 -13.98 6.85
CA VAL A 143 12.48 -14.87 5.85
C VAL A 143 12.68 -16.25 6.45
N GLN A 144 13.19 -16.34 7.68
CA GLN A 144 13.38 -17.61 8.38
C GLN A 144 12.07 -18.37 8.52
N ALA A 145 11.03 -17.68 9.00
CA ALA A 145 9.73 -18.31 9.23
C ALA A 145 9.10 -18.79 7.92
N GLU A 146 9.15 -17.95 6.88
CA GLU A 146 8.60 -18.33 5.58
C GLU A 146 9.28 -19.57 5.01
N GLU A 147 10.60 -19.65 5.09
CA GLU A 147 11.36 -20.80 4.58
C GLU A 147 10.93 -22.09 5.26
N LEU A 148 10.78 -22.05 6.58
CA LEU A 148 10.40 -23.24 7.35
C LEU A 148 8.97 -23.70 7.02
N ILE A 149 8.05 -22.74 6.87
CA ILE A 149 6.67 -23.08 6.49
C ILE A 149 6.64 -23.70 5.09
N ARG A 150 7.40 -23.13 4.16
CA ARG A 150 7.44 -23.62 2.77
C ARG A 150 8.02 -25.03 2.70
N ARG A 151 9.04 -25.33 3.51
CA ARG A 151 9.58 -26.70 3.58
C ARG A 151 8.52 -27.70 4.04
N GLU A 152 7.71 -27.29 5.01
CA GLU A 152 6.66 -28.16 5.56
C GLU A 152 5.50 -28.34 4.59
N LEU A 153 5.05 -27.26 3.94
CA LEU A 153 3.82 -27.28 3.14
C LEU A 153 4.05 -27.49 1.64
N GLY A 154 5.25 -27.21 1.14
CA GLY A 154 5.52 -27.30 -0.29
C GLY A 154 4.91 -26.13 -1.06
N ASP A 155 4.26 -26.43 -2.19
CA ASP A 155 3.67 -25.43 -3.07
C ASP A 155 2.59 -24.64 -2.32
N SER A 156 2.87 -23.39 -2.03
CA SER A 156 1.99 -22.57 -1.19
C SER A 156 2.32 -21.09 -1.40
N SER A 157 1.36 -20.25 -1.05
CA SER A 157 1.54 -18.79 -1.03
C SER A 157 1.44 -18.37 0.44
N ILE A 158 2.48 -17.75 0.97
CA ILE A 158 2.64 -17.56 2.41
C ILE A 158 2.68 -16.08 2.74
N LEU A 159 1.89 -15.68 3.75
CA LEU A 159 1.97 -14.38 4.40
C LEU A 159 2.60 -14.58 5.77
N VAL A 160 3.53 -13.71 6.16
CA VAL A 160 4.24 -13.88 7.43
C VAL A 160 4.60 -12.52 8.02
N ILE A 161 4.58 -12.43 9.36
CA ILE A 161 5.04 -11.23 10.06
C ILE A 161 6.43 -11.46 10.65
N GLY A 162 7.15 -10.37 10.84
CA GLY A 162 8.42 -10.38 11.57
C GLY A 162 8.25 -9.94 13.01
N PRO A 163 9.37 -9.76 13.72
CA PRO A 163 9.32 -9.29 15.12
C PRO A 163 8.55 -7.99 15.32
N ALA A 164 8.59 -7.06 14.34
CA ALA A 164 7.86 -5.80 14.48
C ALA A 164 6.34 -6.03 14.57
N GLY A 165 5.80 -6.96 13.77
CA GLY A 165 4.39 -7.31 13.86
C GLY A 165 4.05 -7.98 15.18
N GLU A 166 4.92 -8.88 15.64
CA GLU A 166 4.75 -9.55 16.93
C GLU A 166 4.69 -8.56 18.08
N ASN A 167 5.47 -7.47 17.98
CA ASN A 167 5.54 -6.42 19.00
C ASN A 167 4.57 -5.27 18.74
N ALA A 168 3.68 -5.43 17.77
CA ALA A 168 2.61 -4.46 17.45
C ALA A 168 3.15 -3.06 17.12
N VAL A 169 4.25 -2.99 16.37
CA VAL A 169 4.75 -1.72 15.85
C VAL A 169 3.73 -1.21 14.84
N PRO A 170 3.18 0.00 14.99
CA PRO A 170 2.06 0.46 14.16
C PRO A 170 2.29 0.48 12.65
N TYR A 171 3.52 0.40 12.18
CA TYR A 171 3.81 0.30 10.75
C TYR A 171 4.50 -1.02 10.39
N ALA A 172 4.20 -2.07 11.14
CA ALA A 172 4.68 -3.40 10.81
C ALA A 172 3.98 -3.92 9.55
N THR A 173 4.72 -4.70 8.76
CA THR A 173 4.27 -5.25 7.48
C THR A 173 3.84 -6.70 7.61
N ILE A 174 3.05 -7.18 6.63
CA ILE A 174 2.88 -8.60 6.38
C ILE A 174 3.71 -8.91 5.14
N ASN A 175 4.65 -9.84 5.25
CA ASN A 175 5.58 -10.15 4.18
C ASN A 175 5.13 -11.36 3.37
N HIS A 176 5.56 -11.41 2.11
CA HIS A 176 5.16 -12.41 1.14
C HIS A 176 6.31 -12.63 0.17
N GLU A 177 6.69 -13.88 -0.05
CA GLU A 177 7.79 -14.23 -0.95
C GLU A 177 9.04 -13.41 -0.63
N LYS A 178 9.42 -13.40 0.63
CA LYS A 178 10.58 -12.70 1.21
C LYS A 178 10.43 -11.18 1.18
N TRP A 179 10.42 -10.56 -0.01
CA TRP A 179 10.61 -9.12 -0.12
C TRP A 179 9.37 -8.37 -0.64
N ARG A 180 8.22 -9.06 -0.82
CA ARG A 180 6.93 -8.43 -1.12
C ARG A 180 6.21 -8.17 0.19
N GLN A 181 5.46 -7.09 0.30
CA GLN A 181 4.74 -6.80 1.55
C GLN A 181 3.37 -6.18 1.29
N PHE A 182 2.42 -6.49 2.18
CA PHE A 182 1.41 -5.50 2.52
C PHE A 182 2.16 -4.48 3.37
N GLY A 183 2.58 -3.38 2.77
CA GLY A 183 3.65 -2.57 3.35
C GLY A 183 3.20 -1.46 4.26
N ARG A 184 2.27 -0.62 3.79
CA ARG A 184 1.97 0.62 4.49
C ARG A 184 0.78 0.46 5.43
N THR A 185 0.78 1.27 6.48
CA THR A 185 -0.30 1.49 7.47
C THR A 185 -0.50 0.38 8.51
N GLY A 186 0.34 -0.66 8.53
CA GLY A 186 0.43 -1.49 9.73
C GLY A 186 -0.37 -2.78 9.77
N ALA A 187 -0.65 -3.40 8.61
CA ALA A 187 -1.35 -4.70 8.58
C ALA A 187 -0.66 -5.74 9.45
N GLY A 188 0.69 -5.71 9.50
CA GLY A 188 1.46 -6.68 10.29
C GLY A 188 1.21 -6.57 11.78
N ALA A 189 1.00 -5.35 12.27
CA ALA A 189 0.69 -5.16 13.69
C ALA A 189 -0.70 -5.70 14.02
N VAL A 190 -1.66 -5.51 13.11
CA VAL A 190 -3.01 -6.05 13.31
C VAL A 190 -2.96 -7.58 13.35
N MET A 191 -2.24 -8.19 12.43
CA MET A 191 -2.08 -9.65 12.39
C MET A 191 -1.37 -10.15 13.66
N GLY A 192 -0.30 -9.49 14.07
CA GLY A 192 0.42 -9.84 15.29
C GLY A 192 -0.41 -9.70 16.55
N SER A 193 -1.27 -8.69 16.62
CA SER A 193 -2.17 -8.51 17.77
C SER A 193 -3.17 -9.65 17.92
N LYS A 194 -3.42 -10.38 16.84
CA LYS A 194 -4.29 -11.57 16.85
C LYS A 194 -3.49 -12.84 17.13
N MET A 195 -2.18 -12.72 17.35
CA MET A 195 -1.26 -13.82 17.61
C MET A 195 -1.10 -14.76 16.40
N ILE A 196 -1.26 -14.24 15.18
CA ILE A 196 -1.07 -15.01 13.96
C ILE A 196 0.32 -14.70 13.39
N LYS A 197 1.19 -15.71 13.34
CA LYS A 197 2.54 -15.56 12.76
C LYS A 197 2.49 -15.60 11.23
N ALA A 198 1.63 -16.46 10.66
CA ALA A 198 1.61 -16.66 9.22
C ALA A 198 0.25 -17.16 8.74
N ILE A 199 -0.01 -16.98 7.45
CA ILE A 199 -1.18 -17.53 6.77
C ILE A 199 -0.67 -18.13 5.46
N ALA A 200 -0.94 -19.42 5.24
CA ALA A 200 -0.53 -20.09 4.01
C ALA A 200 -1.75 -20.53 3.22
N PHE A 201 -1.67 -20.38 1.90
CA PHE A 201 -2.74 -20.77 0.98
C PHE A 201 -2.21 -21.90 0.09
N LEU A 202 -2.87 -23.05 0.13
CA LEU A 202 -2.49 -24.21 -0.66
C LEU A 202 -3.35 -24.29 -1.92
N PRO A 203 -2.76 -24.53 -3.10
CA PRO A 203 -3.55 -24.58 -4.33
C PRO A 203 -4.22 -25.96 -4.48
N ASP A 204 -5.54 -25.96 -4.44
CA ASP A 204 -6.31 -27.18 -4.66
C ASP A 204 -6.55 -27.41 -6.14
N ASN A 205 -6.81 -26.33 -6.88
CA ASN A 205 -7.07 -26.39 -8.31
C ASN A 205 -6.57 -25.08 -8.94
N LYS A 206 -5.59 -25.18 -9.82
CA LYS A 206 -4.97 -23.99 -10.44
C LYS A 206 -5.69 -23.51 -11.70
N ASP A 207 -6.95 -23.89 -11.86
CA ASP A 207 -7.79 -23.38 -12.97
C ASP A 207 -8.83 -22.41 -12.43
N ILE A 208 -9.22 -21.44 -13.28
CA ILE A 208 -10.37 -20.59 -13.00
C ILE A 208 -11.42 -20.82 -14.09
N ASN A 209 -12.66 -20.59 -13.74
CA ASN A 209 -13.79 -20.78 -14.64
C ASN A 209 -14.11 -19.45 -15.31
N VAL A 210 -13.74 -19.28 -16.59
CA VAL A 210 -13.93 -18.02 -17.32
C VAL A 210 -15.20 -18.08 -18.15
N ALA A 211 -15.88 -16.92 -18.25
CA ALA A 211 -17.17 -16.83 -18.94
C ALA A 211 -17.02 -16.97 -20.45
N ASN A 212 -15.98 -16.41 -21.04
CA ASN A 212 -15.77 -16.40 -22.48
C ASN A 212 -14.33 -16.85 -22.77
N PRO A 213 -14.10 -18.16 -22.88
CA PRO A 213 -12.72 -18.68 -23.07
C PRO A 213 -12.03 -18.14 -24.32
N SER A 214 -12.74 -17.96 -25.43
CA SER A 214 -12.16 -17.46 -26.68
C SER A 214 -11.61 -16.04 -26.50
N LEU A 215 -12.42 -15.14 -25.97
CA LEU A 215 -12.01 -13.76 -25.71
C LEU A 215 -10.88 -13.73 -24.67
N TYR A 216 -10.98 -14.56 -23.65
CA TYR A 216 -9.99 -14.65 -22.58
C TYR A 216 -8.60 -15.02 -23.14
N TYR A 217 -8.52 -16.09 -23.94
CA TYR A 217 -7.24 -16.53 -24.48
C TYR A 217 -6.65 -15.50 -25.45
N GLU A 218 -7.50 -14.82 -26.20
CA GLU A 218 -7.05 -13.75 -27.09
C GLU A 218 -6.45 -12.60 -26.28
N LEU A 219 -7.13 -12.20 -25.18
CA LEU A 219 -6.62 -11.13 -24.30
C LEU A 219 -5.31 -11.51 -23.62
N VAL A 220 -5.20 -12.76 -23.15
CA VAL A 220 -3.95 -13.23 -22.53
C VAL A 220 -2.79 -13.05 -23.52
N LYS A 221 -3.00 -13.45 -24.77
CA LYS A 221 -1.97 -13.35 -25.80
C LYS A 221 -1.65 -11.89 -26.14
N GLN A 222 -2.67 -11.08 -26.40
CA GLN A 222 -2.50 -9.67 -26.77
C GLN A 222 -1.84 -8.86 -25.67
N LEU A 223 -2.32 -9.01 -24.43
CA LEU A 223 -1.81 -8.23 -23.32
C LEU A 223 -0.41 -8.69 -22.90
N GLY A 224 -0.11 -9.98 -23.07
CA GLY A 224 1.25 -10.47 -22.85
C GLY A 224 2.25 -9.81 -23.78
N LYS A 225 1.89 -9.73 -25.07
CA LYS A 225 2.73 -9.06 -26.07
C LYS A 225 2.84 -7.56 -25.77
N ALA A 226 1.72 -6.91 -25.46
CA ALA A 226 1.68 -5.48 -25.18
C ALA A 226 2.58 -5.15 -23.98
N THR A 227 2.57 -6.00 -22.96
CA THR A 227 3.38 -5.78 -21.77
C THR A 227 4.88 -5.73 -22.08
N LEU A 228 5.31 -6.51 -23.06
CA LEU A 228 6.72 -6.56 -23.44
C LEU A 228 7.15 -5.40 -24.36
N SER A 229 6.21 -4.80 -25.08
CA SER A 229 6.55 -3.81 -26.11
C SER A 229 6.07 -2.38 -25.82
N ASN A 230 5.25 -2.19 -24.79
CA ASN A 230 4.64 -0.89 -24.51
C ASN A 230 5.67 0.08 -23.91
N PRO A 231 5.74 1.32 -24.42
CA PRO A 231 6.67 2.31 -23.86
C PRO A 231 6.45 2.63 -22.40
N GLY A 232 5.26 2.37 -21.86
CA GLY A 232 4.96 2.60 -20.45
C GLY A 232 5.42 1.47 -19.52
N THR A 233 5.66 0.27 -20.06
CA THR A 233 6.10 -0.88 -19.25
C THR A 233 7.60 -1.15 -19.40
N ILE A 234 8.18 -0.83 -20.54
CA ILE A 234 9.61 -1.10 -20.78
C ILE A 234 10.52 -0.52 -19.70
N PRO A 235 10.33 0.74 -19.25
CA PRO A 235 11.21 1.26 -18.21
C PRO A 235 11.17 0.48 -16.90
N TYR A 236 10.02 -0.08 -16.53
CA TYR A 236 9.94 -0.92 -15.34
C TYR A 236 10.69 -2.25 -15.53
N ARG A 237 10.64 -2.80 -16.72
CA ARG A 237 11.39 -4.01 -17.02
C ARG A 237 12.89 -3.76 -16.97
N SER A 238 13.36 -2.66 -17.54
CA SER A 238 14.79 -2.37 -17.62
C SER A 238 15.37 -1.83 -16.29
N GLY A 239 14.62 -1.02 -15.54
CA GLY A 239 15.15 -0.36 -14.35
C GLY A 239 14.31 -0.50 -13.08
N GLY A 240 13.17 -1.19 -13.14
CA GLY A 240 12.30 -1.30 -11.96
C GLY A 240 11.92 0.06 -11.41
N THR A 241 11.67 0.13 -10.10
CA THR A 241 11.43 1.42 -9.43
C THR A 241 12.75 2.14 -9.12
N VAL A 242 13.87 1.40 -9.02
CA VAL A 242 15.14 2.01 -8.60
C VAL A 242 15.68 3.00 -9.63
N ARG A 243 15.24 2.95 -10.88
CA ARG A 243 15.57 3.98 -11.88
C ARG A 243 15.11 5.38 -11.43
N LEU A 244 14.12 5.44 -10.55
CA LEU A 244 13.62 6.73 -10.03
C LEU A 244 14.63 7.43 -9.12
N ILE A 245 15.65 6.73 -8.63
CA ILE A 245 16.74 7.38 -7.90
C ILE A 245 17.37 8.46 -8.77
N ASP A 246 17.72 8.10 -10.00
CA ASP A 246 18.37 9.01 -10.93
C ASP A 246 17.41 10.13 -11.36
N ILE A 247 16.19 9.76 -11.72
CA ILE A 247 15.18 10.73 -12.17
C ILE A 247 14.85 11.72 -11.05
N GLY A 248 14.62 11.22 -9.84
CA GLY A 248 14.23 12.06 -8.71
C GLY A 248 15.32 13.03 -8.29
N ASN A 249 16.57 12.56 -8.26
CA ASN A 249 17.68 13.44 -7.91
C ASN A 249 17.95 14.47 -9.01
N SER A 250 17.87 14.06 -10.28
CA SER A 250 18.10 14.98 -11.41
C SER A 250 17.00 16.01 -11.55
N MET A 251 15.75 15.61 -11.31
CA MET A 251 14.60 16.52 -11.43
C MET A 251 14.29 17.27 -10.14
N GLY A 252 14.97 16.94 -9.03
CA GLY A 252 14.74 17.65 -7.78
C GLY A 252 13.42 17.31 -7.09
N PHE A 253 13.07 16.01 -7.05
CA PHE A 253 11.91 15.59 -6.24
C PHE A 253 12.23 14.48 -5.25
N PHE A 254 13.52 14.11 -5.14
CA PHE A 254 13.98 13.05 -4.23
C PHE A 254 14.19 13.65 -2.84
N PRO A 255 13.29 13.42 -1.89
CA PRO A 255 13.43 14.05 -0.58
C PRO A 255 14.62 13.46 0.18
N SER A 256 15.41 14.34 0.78
CA SER A 256 16.55 13.91 1.57
C SER A 256 16.73 14.79 2.80
N LEU A 257 17.52 14.30 3.75
CA LEU A 257 17.79 14.97 5.03
C LEU A 257 16.47 15.48 5.65
N TYR A 258 15.56 14.56 5.81
CA TYR A 258 14.20 14.78 6.34
C TYR A 258 13.51 15.97 5.68
N TRP A 259 13.34 15.90 4.36
CA TRP A 259 12.55 16.88 3.58
C TRP A 259 13.16 18.27 3.56
N THR A 260 14.46 18.42 3.86
CA THR A 260 15.15 19.71 3.75
C THR A 260 15.80 19.92 2.40
N LYS A 261 15.96 18.85 1.61
CA LYS A 261 16.52 18.91 0.27
C LYS A 261 15.72 18.02 -0.68
N VAL A 262 15.80 18.31 -1.97
CA VAL A 262 15.14 17.52 -3.02
C VAL A 262 16.15 16.73 -3.87
N GLU A 263 17.36 16.63 -3.39
CA GLU A 263 18.46 15.89 -4.00
C GLU A 263 19.36 15.41 -2.85
N LEU A 264 19.77 14.16 -2.89
CA LEU A 264 20.66 13.63 -1.85
C LEU A 264 22.11 14.00 -2.16
N PRO A 265 22.82 14.69 -1.26
CA PRO A 265 24.26 14.88 -1.48
C PRO A 265 24.97 13.54 -1.69
N GLY A 266 25.72 13.44 -2.77
CA GLY A 266 26.42 12.20 -3.10
C GLY A 266 25.57 11.13 -3.79
N TRP A 267 24.41 11.49 -4.31
CA TRP A 267 23.47 10.52 -4.86
C TRP A 267 24.03 9.70 -6.04
N ARG A 268 25.07 10.18 -6.70
CA ARG A 268 25.67 9.40 -7.80
C ARG A 268 26.26 8.07 -7.30
N ASN A 269 26.61 7.99 -6.02
CA ASN A 269 27.08 6.74 -5.42
C ASN A 269 25.96 5.69 -5.31
N ILE A 270 24.70 6.12 -5.39
CA ILE A 270 23.54 5.20 -5.35
C ILE A 270 22.76 5.22 -6.66
N SER A 271 23.29 5.86 -7.69
CA SER A 271 22.66 5.92 -9.00
C SER A 271 22.39 4.51 -9.55
N TRP A 272 21.19 4.32 -10.12
CA TRP A 272 20.90 3.06 -10.80
C TRP A 272 21.84 2.87 -11.99
N GLU A 273 21.91 3.88 -12.86
CA GLU A 273 22.70 3.77 -14.10
C GLU A 273 24.20 3.68 -13.85
N GLU A 274 24.71 4.47 -12.91
CA GLU A 274 26.17 4.58 -12.70
C GLU A 274 26.71 3.54 -11.72
N LYS A 275 25.87 2.98 -10.84
CA LYS A 275 26.39 2.15 -9.74
C LYS A 275 25.62 0.85 -9.52
N LEU A 276 24.32 0.92 -9.26
CA LEU A 276 23.58 -0.26 -8.83
C LEU A 276 23.47 -1.31 -9.93
N LYS A 277 23.19 -0.87 -11.15
CA LYS A 277 23.02 -1.74 -12.31
C LYS A 277 24.29 -2.53 -12.64
N THR A 278 25.45 -1.88 -12.54
CA THR A 278 26.73 -2.49 -12.94
C THR A 278 27.44 -3.23 -11.80
N SER A 279 27.27 -2.79 -10.56
CA SER A 279 28.06 -3.31 -9.44
C SER A 279 27.25 -4.15 -8.45
N PHE A 280 25.93 -4.07 -8.46
CA PHE A 280 25.10 -4.74 -7.46
C PHE A 280 24.04 -5.66 -8.04
N LEU A 281 23.51 -5.38 -9.25
CA LEU A 281 22.42 -6.18 -9.81
C LEU A 281 22.85 -7.60 -10.12
N LEU A 282 22.11 -8.58 -9.60
CA LEU A 282 22.34 -10.00 -9.84
C LEU A 282 21.39 -10.54 -10.93
N ARG A 283 20.10 -10.18 -10.84
CA ARG A 283 19.10 -10.65 -11.80
C ARG A 283 17.79 -9.88 -11.59
N ASN A 284 16.91 -9.99 -12.56
CA ASN A 284 15.52 -9.53 -12.41
C ASN A 284 14.68 -10.66 -11.80
N GLY A 285 13.59 -10.28 -11.15
CA GLY A 285 12.57 -11.20 -10.65
C GLY A 285 11.19 -10.73 -11.05
N ALA A 286 10.19 -11.57 -10.87
CA ALA A 286 8.83 -11.27 -11.33
C ALA A 286 7.77 -11.87 -10.42
N CYS A 287 6.61 -11.21 -10.39
CA CYS A 287 5.38 -11.79 -9.85
C CYS A 287 4.87 -12.85 -10.83
N LEU A 288 4.00 -13.71 -10.34
CA LEU A 288 3.43 -14.80 -11.13
C LEU A 288 2.78 -14.26 -12.42
N TYR A 289 3.10 -14.86 -13.56
CA TYR A 289 2.56 -14.51 -14.88
C TYR A 289 2.82 -13.08 -15.33
N CYS A 290 3.78 -12.38 -14.71
CA CYS A 290 4.05 -10.99 -15.07
C CYS A 290 5.28 -10.87 -15.97
N PRO A 291 5.10 -10.45 -17.24
CA PRO A 291 6.25 -10.33 -18.16
C PRO A 291 7.15 -9.12 -17.87
N ILE A 292 6.71 -8.17 -17.04
CA ILE A 292 7.53 -6.99 -16.76
C ILE A 292 8.82 -7.37 -16.04
N ALA A 293 8.74 -8.31 -15.09
CA ALA A 293 9.92 -8.74 -14.32
C ALA A 293 10.66 -7.53 -13.74
N CYS A 294 9.91 -6.71 -12.99
CA CYS A 294 10.42 -5.43 -12.52
C CYS A 294 11.31 -5.52 -11.28
N HIS A 295 11.35 -6.66 -10.61
CA HIS A 295 12.15 -6.82 -9.40
C HIS A 295 13.63 -6.71 -9.75
N LYS A 296 14.38 -5.97 -8.92
CA LYS A 296 15.83 -5.79 -9.11
C LYS A 296 16.55 -6.44 -7.95
N ILE A 297 16.93 -7.70 -8.12
CA ILE A 297 17.60 -8.48 -7.09
C ILE A 297 19.07 -8.08 -7.08
N VAL A 298 19.49 -7.49 -5.97
CA VAL A 298 20.86 -6.97 -5.83
C VAL A 298 21.63 -7.76 -4.78
N LYS A 299 22.93 -7.69 -4.86
CA LYS A 299 23.85 -8.29 -3.91
C LYS A 299 23.71 -7.60 -2.54
N SER A 300 23.64 -8.37 -1.47
CA SER A 300 23.61 -7.87 -0.10
C SER A 300 24.57 -8.70 0.75
N SER A 301 24.81 -8.25 1.99
CA SER A 301 25.68 -9.00 2.92
C SER A 301 25.16 -10.39 3.23
N ASN A 302 23.86 -10.60 3.16
CA ASN A 302 23.25 -11.91 3.41
C ASN A 302 22.97 -12.70 2.14
N GLY A 303 23.44 -12.21 0.99
CA GLY A 303 23.27 -12.86 -0.30
C GLY A 303 22.58 -11.96 -1.30
N SER A 304 21.28 -11.82 -1.20
CA SER A 304 20.52 -11.04 -2.17
C SER A 304 19.29 -10.39 -1.54
N TYR A 305 18.83 -9.32 -2.18
CA TYR A 305 17.70 -8.54 -1.70
C TYR A 305 17.01 -7.87 -2.90
N ASP A 306 15.70 -7.75 -2.86
CA ASP A 306 14.94 -7.08 -3.91
C ASP A 306 14.84 -5.59 -3.55
N LEU A 307 15.60 -4.75 -4.26
CA LEU A 307 15.72 -3.33 -3.94
C LEU A 307 14.66 -2.51 -4.66
N GLU A 308 14.04 -1.60 -3.94
CA GLU A 308 13.04 -0.69 -4.47
C GLU A 308 13.37 0.77 -4.15
N TYR A 309 12.87 1.68 -5.00
CA TYR A 309 13.09 3.12 -4.88
C TYR A 309 12.69 3.66 -3.50
N GLU A 310 11.50 3.27 -3.03
CA GLU A 310 11.00 3.84 -1.77
C GLU A 310 11.88 3.50 -0.58
N SER A 311 12.47 2.30 -0.57
CA SER A 311 13.41 1.94 0.50
C SER A 311 14.71 2.72 0.41
N VAL A 312 15.23 2.92 -0.79
CA VAL A 312 16.44 3.73 -0.98
C VAL A 312 16.18 5.17 -0.54
N MET A 313 15.04 5.72 -0.94
CA MET A 313 14.67 7.08 -0.57
C MET A 313 14.56 7.24 0.95
N ALA A 314 13.84 6.32 1.61
CA ALA A 314 13.53 6.49 3.03
C ALA A 314 14.72 6.13 3.92
N ILE A 315 15.35 4.98 3.68
CA ILE A 315 16.47 4.52 4.51
C ILE A 315 17.75 5.29 4.16
N GLY A 316 17.94 5.63 2.88
CA GLY A 316 19.11 6.35 2.42
C GLY A 316 18.92 7.86 2.35
N GLY A 317 18.00 8.29 1.48
CA GLY A 317 17.82 9.72 1.21
C GLY A 317 17.45 10.52 2.44
N LEU A 318 16.37 10.13 3.11
CA LEU A 318 15.87 10.89 4.25
C LEU A 318 16.86 10.93 5.41
N THR A 319 17.63 9.87 5.61
CA THR A 319 18.60 9.79 6.73
C THR A 319 20.01 10.24 6.35
N GLY A 320 20.24 10.53 5.06
CA GLY A 320 21.53 11.05 4.60
C GLY A 320 22.60 10.02 4.28
N ILE A 321 22.21 8.76 4.06
CA ILE A 321 23.17 7.70 3.69
C ILE A 321 23.28 7.67 2.16
N SER A 322 24.52 7.72 1.62
CA SER A 322 24.74 7.60 0.19
C SER A 322 25.67 6.43 -0.18
N ASP A 323 25.84 5.49 0.74
CA ASP A 323 26.61 4.26 0.51
C ASP A 323 25.61 3.15 0.12
N PRO A 324 25.68 2.65 -1.12
CA PRO A 324 24.69 1.67 -1.58
C PRO A 324 24.70 0.37 -0.78
N SER A 325 25.86 -0.14 -0.38
CA SER A 325 25.91 -1.39 0.37
C SER A 325 25.23 -1.25 1.74
N LYS A 326 25.38 -0.08 2.37
CA LYS A 326 24.73 0.18 3.67
C LYS A 326 23.24 0.33 3.53
N ILE A 327 22.77 1.03 2.50
CA ILE A 327 21.32 1.16 2.25
C ILE A 327 20.70 -0.20 2.00
N ILE A 328 21.32 -1.02 1.16
CA ILE A 328 20.79 -2.36 0.82
C ILE A 328 20.69 -3.22 2.09
N ASP A 329 21.75 -3.24 2.89
CA ASP A 329 21.76 -4.08 4.10
C ASP A 329 20.73 -3.60 5.14
N LEU A 330 20.57 -2.27 5.29
CA LEU A 330 19.60 -1.73 6.23
C LEU A 330 18.16 -1.97 5.77
N ALA A 331 17.90 -1.83 4.47
CA ALA A 331 16.57 -2.12 3.91
C ALA A 331 16.22 -3.60 4.07
N GLU A 332 17.19 -4.48 3.81
CA GLU A 332 16.99 -5.92 4.01
C GLU A 332 16.67 -6.22 5.48
N LEU A 333 17.41 -5.61 6.40
CA LEU A 333 17.17 -5.78 7.84
C LEU A 333 15.75 -5.36 8.21
N ALA A 334 15.33 -4.18 7.74
CA ALA A 334 13.99 -3.67 8.02
C ALA A 334 12.91 -4.63 7.50
N ASP A 335 13.09 -5.18 6.29
CA ASP A 335 12.14 -6.12 5.72
C ASP A 335 12.10 -7.43 6.53
N ARG A 336 13.28 -7.94 6.92
CA ARG A 336 13.31 -9.17 7.74
C ARG A 336 12.62 -9.00 9.09
N LEU A 337 12.77 -7.80 9.68
CA LEU A 337 12.11 -7.49 10.94
C LEU A 337 10.62 -7.18 10.76
N GLY A 338 10.18 -6.98 9.51
CA GLY A 338 8.77 -6.72 9.20
C GLY A 338 8.36 -5.27 9.42
N LEU A 339 9.21 -4.32 9.05
CA LEU A 339 8.95 -2.88 9.19
C LEU A 339 8.75 -2.24 7.83
N ASP A 340 7.76 -1.35 7.72
CA ASP A 340 7.59 -0.49 6.53
C ASP A 340 8.77 0.47 6.45
N THR A 341 9.56 0.35 5.38
CA THR A 341 10.78 1.16 5.23
C THR A 341 10.47 2.66 5.09
N VAL A 342 9.31 3.02 4.50
CA VAL A 342 8.98 4.43 4.32
C VAL A 342 8.66 5.08 5.68
N SER A 343 7.79 4.48 6.48
CA SER A 343 7.50 5.00 7.82
C SER A 343 8.74 4.98 8.71
N LEU A 344 9.50 3.90 8.66
CA LEU A 344 10.72 3.76 9.47
C LEU A 344 11.75 4.82 9.12
N GLY A 345 12.04 4.99 7.83
CA GLY A 345 13.04 5.97 7.37
C GLY A 345 12.62 7.39 7.69
N ASN A 346 11.33 7.72 7.47
CA ASN A 346 10.79 9.03 7.87
C ASN A 346 10.96 9.26 9.37
N SER A 347 10.64 8.26 10.18
CA SER A 347 10.65 8.40 11.64
C SER A 347 12.07 8.56 12.18
N ILE A 348 13.01 7.76 11.66
CA ILE A 348 14.43 7.90 12.06
C ILE A 348 14.97 9.26 11.59
N ALA A 349 14.65 9.66 10.36
CA ALA A 349 15.11 10.95 9.83
C ALA A 349 14.54 12.11 10.64
N PHE A 350 13.28 12.00 11.09
CA PHE A 350 12.68 13.01 11.95
C PHE A 350 13.47 13.13 13.26
N LEU A 351 13.85 12.00 13.85
CA LEU A 351 14.66 12.00 15.06
C LEU A 351 15.99 12.72 14.84
N ILE A 352 16.66 12.42 13.70
CA ILE A 352 17.95 13.07 13.36
C ILE A 352 17.74 14.58 13.19
N TYR A 353 16.68 14.95 12.46
CA TYR A 353 16.32 16.36 12.22
C TYR A 353 16.11 17.10 13.54
N LEU A 354 15.39 16.49 14.49
CA LEU A 354 15.19 17.10 15.81
C LEU A 354 16.51 17.23 16.58
N GLY A 355 17.39 16.26 16.43
CA GLY A 355 18.73 16.32 17.02
C GLY A 355 19.56 17.47 16.45
N GLN A 356 19.50 17.68 15.14
CA GLN A 356 20.21 18.78 14.48
C GLN A 356 19.71 20.16 14.94
N ARG A 357 18.46 20.22 15.39
CA ARG A 357 17.85 21.46 15.88
C ARG A 357 18.03 21.62 17.41
N GLY A 358 18.71 20.69 18.05
CA GLY A 358 18.93 20.76 19.51
C GLY A 358 17.71 20.38 20.34
N ILE A 359 16.69 19.78 19.73
CA ILE A 359 15.46 19.40 20.44
C ILE A 359 15.60 18.00 21.05
N MET A 360 16.40 17.15 20.41
CA MET A 360 16.57 15.75 20.84
C MET A 360 18.03 15.46 21.11
N ASP A 361 18.34 15.00 22.32
CA ASP A 361 19.69 14.61 22.70
C ASP A 361 20.00 13.20 22.19
N ASN A 362 21.26 12.96 21.87
CA ASN A 362 21.79 11.63 21.51
C ASN A 362 21.20 11.06 20.23
N ALA A 363 20.61 11.90 19.37
CA ALA A 363 20.17 11.47 18.05
C ALA A 363 21.39 11.21 17.15
N PRO A 364 21.32 10.28 16.20
CA PRO A 364 22.42 10.11 15.25
C PRO A 364 22.62 11.35 14.39
N LYS A 365 23.77 11.42 13.74
CA LYS A 365 24.02 12.43 12.71
C LYS A 365 23.52 11.88 11.36
N TRP A 366 23.35 12.79 10.38
CA TRP A 366 23.04 12.36 9.03
C TRP A 366 24.07 11.37 8.54
N GLY A 367 23.59 10.26 7.98
CA GLY A 367 24.47 9.25 7.37
C GLY A 367 25.12 8.27 8.33
N ASP A 368 24.83 8.35 9.63
CA ASP A 368 25.43 7.44 10.63
C ASP A 368 24.75 6.07 10.56
N HIS A 369 25.17 5.27 9.59
CA HIS A 369 24.51 3.99 9.30
C HIS A 369 24.60 2.99 10.45
N GLU A 370 25.64 3.03 11.26
CA GLU A 370 25.78 2.11 12.40
C GLU A 370 24.73 2.39 13.48
N LYS A 371 24.55 3.66 13.82
CA LYS A 371 23.52 4.04 14.79
C LYS A 371 22.12 3.85 14.21
N ILE A 372 21.94 4.11 12.92
CA ILE A 372 20.65 3.88 12.26
C ILE A 372 20.30 2.39 12.32
N ARG A 373 21.29 1.51 12.09
CA ARG A 373 21.06 0.06 12.21
C ARG A 373 20.55 -0.32 13.60
N GLU A 374 21.20 0.21 14.63
CA GLU A 374 20.79 -0.02 16.01
C GLU A 374 19.35 0.46 16.26
N LEU A 375 19.01 1.64 15.72
CA LEU A 375 17.66 2.20 15.86
C LEU A 375 16.60 1.33 15.16
N ILE A 376 16.93 0.77 14.00
CA ILE A 376 16.02 -0.12 13.28
C ILE A 376 15.69 -1.35 14.14
N ILE A 377 16.71 -1.96 14.71
CA ILE A 377 16.52 -3.13 15.58
C ILE A 377 15.69 -2.75 16.81
N ASN A 378 16.07 -1.67 17.46
CA ASN A 378 15.38 -1.21 18.66
C ASN A 378 13.91 -0.86 18.40
N THR A 379 13.61 -0.34 17.21
CA THR A 379 12.23 -0.03 16.83
C THR A 379 11.39 -1.28 16.73
N ALA A 380 11.92 -2.34 16.10
CA ALA A 380 11.20 -3.60 15.95
C ALA A 380 10.84 -4.22 17.30
N TYR A 381 11.70 -4.01 18.31
CA TYR A 381 11.50 -4.58 19.65
C TYR A 381 10.98 -3.54 20.65
N LYS A 382 10.73 -2.32 20.21
CA LYS A 382 10.26 -1.20 21.06
C LYS A 382 11.15 -0.99 22.28
N GLN A 383 12.46 -1.03 22.07
CA GLN A 383 13.44 -0.89 23.15
C GLN A 383 14.12 0.48 23.11
N GLY A 384 14.30 1.09 24.26
CA GLY A 384 14.96 2.39 24.37
C GLY A 384 14.28 3.44 23.51
N ILE A 385 15.07 4.20 22.73
CA ILE A 385 14.54 5.23 21.83
C ILE A 385 13.70 4.62 20.70
N GLY A 386 13.84 3.32 20.46
CA GLY A 386 13.02 2.62 19.49
C GLY A 386 11.54 2.65 19.81
N GLU A 387 11.18 2.76 21.09
CA GLU A 387 9.78 2.91 21.51
C GLU A 387 9.18 4.21 20.94
N LEU A 388 9.95 5.29 20.96
CA LEU A 388 9.53 6.58 20.39
C LEU A 388 9.41 6.47 18.85
N ILE A 389 10.43 5.92 18.20
CA ILE A 389 10.45 5.77 16.73
C ILE A 389 9.27 4.90 16.26
N ALA A 390 8.92 3.89 17.04
CA ALA A 390 7.81 2.99 16.70
C ALA A 390 6.45 3.71 16.63
N LEU A 391 6.32 4.89 17.24
CA LEU A 391 5.06 5.64 17.17
C LEU A 391 4.75 6.17 15.77
N GLY A 392 5.76 6.31 14.91
CA GLY A 392 5.62 7.03 13.66
C GLY A 392 5.77 8.52 13.87
N VAL A 393 5.85 9.28 12.77
CA VAL A 393 6.17 10.72 12.84
C VAL A 393 5.11 11.49 13.63
N ARG A 394 3.82 11.24 13.36
CA ARG A 394 2.75 11.95 14.09
C ARG A 394 2.83 11.68 15.59
N GLY A 395 2.97 10.42 15.97
CA GLY A 395 3.05 10.06 17.38
C GLY A 395 4.27 10.64 18.08
N MET A 396 5.42 10.61 17.38
CA MET A 396 6.65 11.23 17.89
C MET A 396 6.44 12.72 18.14
N ALA A 397 5.85 13.40 17.16
CA ALA A 397 5.65 14.86 17.23
C ALA A 397 4.69 15.23 18.35
N GLU A 398 3.63 14.47 18.52
CA GLU A 398 2.67 14.71 19.62
C GLU A 398 3.34 14.54 20.98
N LYS A 399 4.11 13.48 21.13
CA LYS A 399 4.78 13.19 22.41
C LYS A 399 5.82 14.25 22.77
N LEU A 400 6.51 14.80 21.76
CA LEU A 400 7.57 15.78 21.97
C LEU A 400 7.08 17.23 21.85
N GLY A 401 5.81 17.45 21.49
CA GLY A 401 5.26 18.80 21.36
C GLY A 401 5.80 19.57 20.16
N VAL A 402 6.12 18.89 19.06
CA VAL A 402 6.74 19.49 17.87
C VAL A 402 5.95 19.24 16.60
N GLN A 403 4.62 19.28 16.69
CA GLN A 403 3.74 18.96 15.57
C GLN A 403 4.02 19.80 14.31
N ASP A 404 4.42 21.05 14.50
CA ASP A 404 4.71 21.96 13.36
C ASP A 404 5.91 21.51 12.52
N LEU A 405 6.77 20.67 13.08
CA LEU A 405 7.98 20.19 12.37
C LEU A 405 7.74 18.85 11.65
N ALA A 406 6.65 18.19 11.98
CA ALA A 406 6.35 16.85 11.47
C ALA A 406 5.84 16.87 10.04
N ILE A 407 6.26 15.89 9.24
CA ILE A 407 5.77 15.73 7.86
C ILE A 407 5.01 14.42 7.76
N HIS A 408 3.69 14.52 7.72
CA HIS A 408 2.76 13.43 7.50
C HIS A 408 1.44 14.01 7.04
N VAL A 409 0.60 13.17 6.44
CA VAL A 409 -0.80 13.55 6.16
C VAL A 409 -1.68 12.47 6.77
N LYS A 410 -2.61 12.85 7.62
CA LYS A 410 -3.53 11.92 8.29
C LYS A 410 -2.77 10.82 9.07
N GLY A 411 -1.54 11.12 9.49
CA GLY A 411 -0.72 10.18 10.23
C GLY A 411 0.17 9.28 9.38
N LEU A 412 0.11 9.38 8.04
CA LEU A 412 0.96 8.58 7.17
C LEU A 412 2.09 9.41 6.59
N GLU A 413 3.31 8.94 6.77
CA GLU A 413 4.52 9.60 6.27
C GLU A 413 4.59 9.48 4.75
N PRO A 414 5.07 10.53 4.05
CA PRO A 414 5.02 10.52 2.59
C PRO A 414 6.11 9.67 1.93
N ALA A 415 5.78 9.18 0.73
CA ALA A 415 6.71 8.49 -0.15
C ALA A 415 7.58 9.51 -0.91
N GLY A 416 8.47 9.03 -1.72
CA GLY A 416 9.59 9.77 -2.29
C GLY A 416 9.31 10.69 -3.46
N TYR A 417 8.29 11.52 -3.37
CA TYR A 417 7.87 12.44 -4.44
C TYR A 417 7.52 13.79 -3.80
N ASP A 418 8.51 14.68 -3.72
CA ASP A 418 8.32 15.92 -2.97
C ASP A 418 7.24 16.79 -3.65
N PRO A 419 6.13 17.09 -2.96
CA PRO A 419 5.03 17.84 -3.60
C PRO A 419 5.34 19.31 -3.83
N ARG A 420 6.44 19.83 -3.28
CA ARG A 420 6.87 21.20 -3.57
C ARG A 420 7.43 21.32 -4.99
N THR A 421 7.90 20.21 -5.56
CA THR A 421 8.44 20.17 -6.92
C THR A 421 7.67 19.24 -7.86
N LEU A 422 6.69 18.52 -7.33
CA LEU A 422 5.71 17.74 -8.10
C LEU A 422 4.33 18.10 -7.55
N MET A 423 3.77 19.20 -8.05
CA MET A 423 2.60 19.84 -7.42
C MET A 423 1.32 19.00 -7.46
N GLY A 424 1.18 18.10 -8.44
CA GLY A 424 0.05 17.16 -8.44
C GLY A 424 0.02 16.28 -7.20
N MET A 425 1.19 16.03 -6.61
CA MET A 425 1.27 15.24 -5.38
C MET A 425 0.72 15.99 -4.17
N SER A 426 0.62 17.31 -4.22
CA SER A 426 -0.01 18.03 -3.12
C SER A 426 -1.49 17.66 -3.02
N LEU A 427 -2.21 17.63 -4.13
CA LEU A 427 -3.61 17.20 -4.13
C LEU A 427 -3.73 15.71 -3.79
N ASN A 428 -2.91 14.87 -4.42
CA ASN A 428 -2.89 13.44 -4.15
C ASN A 428 -2.78 13.16 -2.64
N ASN A 429 -1.80 13.80 -1.99
CA ASN A 429 -1.54 13.55 -0.58
C ASN A 429 -2.65 14.12 0.31
N ALA A 430 -3.20 15.29 -0.06
CA ALA A 430 -4.24 15.92 0.74
C ALA A 430 -5.52 15.08 0.80
N VAL A 431 -5.95 14.51 -0.34
CA VAL A 431 -7.25 13.83 -0.42
C VAL A 431 -7.17 12.32 -0.23
N GLY A 432 -5.99 11.74 -0.17
CA GLY A 432 -5.84 10.29 0.02
C GLY A 432 -6.43 9.83 1.35
N GLU A 433 -7.25 8.79 1.31
CA GLU A 433 -7.90 8.29 2.53
C GLU A 433 -6.93 7.57 3.44
N ARG A 434 -5.85 7.02 2.90
CA ARG A 434 -4.80 6.39 3.71
C ARG A 434 -3.87 7.43 4.33
N GLY A 435 -3.86 8.64 3.78
CA GLY A 435 -2.92 9.69 4.12
C GLY A 435 -1.98 9.95 2.94
N ALA A 436 -0.72 10.26 3.20
CA ALA A 436 0.25 10.61 2.15
C ALA A 436 0.71 9.37 1.36
N ASP A 437 -0.21 8.73 0.70
CA ASP A 437 0.01 7.52 -0.10
C ASP A 437 0.21 7.91 -1.57
N HIS A 438 1.40 7.71 -2.09
CA HIS A 438 1.71 8.09 -3.47
C HIS A 438 0.89 7.30 -4.50
N LEU A 439 0.36 6.16 -4.12
CA LEU A 439 -0.43 5.30 -5.03
C LEU A 439 -1.92 5.58 -4.98
N TRP A 440 -2.35 6.59 -4.20
CA TRP A 440 -3.76 6.97 -4.17
C TRP A 440 -4.23 7.36 -5.58
N SER A 441 -3.48 8.25 -6.25
CA SER A 441 -3.72 8.57 -7.66
C SER A 441 -2.51 8.34 -8.55
N SER A 442 -1.31 8.25 -7.99
CA SER A 442 -0.06 8.21 -8.74
C SER A 442 0.15 9.50 -9.56
N ALA A 443 -0.24 10.64 -8.99
CA ALA A 443 -0.16 11.92 -9.70
C ALA A 443 1.27 12.31 -10.09
N TYR A 444 2.27 11.74 -9.42
CA TYR A 444 3.66 11.98 -9.81
C TYR A 444 3.91 11.62 -11.29
N ALA A 445 3.18 10.68 -11.84
CA ALA A 445 3.35 10.28 -13.24
C ALA A 445 2.97 11.44 -14.19
N ILE A 446 1.91 12.18 -13.87
CA ILE A 446 1.50 13.36 -14.66
C ILE A 446 2.59 14.43 -14.56
N ASP A 447 3.06 14.70 -13.35
CA ASP A 447 4.04 15.75 -13.10
C ASP A 447 5.37 15.46 -13.78
N ILE A 448 5.87 14.21 -13.66
CA ILE A 448 7.16 13.83 -14.25
C ILE A 448 7.09 13.93 -15.78
N SER A 449 5.95 13.57 -16.38
CA SER A 449 5.78 13.63 -17.83
C SER A 449 5.57 15.05 -18.36
N GLY A 450 5.31 16.02 -17.47
CA GLY A 450 5.11 17.43 -17.87
C GLY A 450 3.73 17.74 -18.42
N GLN A 451 2.77 16.85 -18.24
CA GLN A 451 1.40 17.06 -18.70
C GLN A 451 0.65 18.05 -17.81
N ALA A 452 -0.50 18.52 -18.31
CA ALA A 452 -1.45 19.34 -17.55
C ALA A 452 -0.80 20.58 -16.93
N GLY A 453 -0.04 21.32 -17.72
CA GLY A 453 0.58 22.57 -17.28
C GLY A 453 1.93 22.41 -16.59
N GLY A 454 2.46 21.18 -16.55
CA GLY A 454 3.78 20.92 -16.00
C GLY A 454 3.76 20.67 -14.49
N ARG A 455 4.92 20.32 -13.98
CA ARG A 455 5.07 19.80 -12.62
C ARG A 455 4.80 20.83 -11.51
N PHE A 456 4.83 22.10 -11.82
CA PHE A 456 4.65 23.16 -10.82
C PHE A 456 3.24 23.76 -10.85
N SER A 457 2.31 23.11 -11.52
CA SER A 457 0.93 23.62 -11.69
C SER A 457 -0.09 22.71 -11.00
N ILE A 458 -1.13 23.31 -10.41
CA ILE A 458 -2.31 22.61 -9.92
C ILE A 458 -3.54 23.25 -10.57
N ASN A 459 -3.68 23.06 -11.88
CA ASN A 459 -4.80 23.66 -12.63
C ASN A 459 -5.96 22.66 -12.76
N GLU A 460 -7.08 23.13 -13.30
CA GLU A 460 -8.28 22.30 -13.45
C GLU A 460 -8.02 21.06 -14.30
N GLU A 461 -7.21 21.17 -15.33
CA GLU A 461 -6.85 20.03 -16.18
C GLU A 461 -6.15 18.95 -15.35
N LYS A 462 -5.20 19.34 -14.50
CA LYS A 462 -4.49 18.39 -13.65
C LYS A 462 -5.43 17.73 -12.63
N ILE A 463 -6.35 18.51 -12.05
CA ILE A 463 -7.30 17.96 -11.08
C ILE A 463 -8.18 16.90 -11.74
N ASN A 464 -8.63 17.15 -12.97
CA ASN A 464 -9.40 16.15 -13.72
C ASN A 464 -8.57 14.89 -13.99
N TYR A 465 -7.29 15.03 -14.34
CA TYR A 465 -6.38 13.88 -14.49
C TYR A 465 -6.23 13.10 -13.20
N VAL A 466 -6.07 13.81 -12.07
CA VAL A 466 -5.92 13.15 -10.77
C VAL A 466 -7.17 12.33 -10.45
N ILE A 467 -8.36 12.87 -10.71
CA ILE A 467 -9.61 12.14 -10.47
C ILE A 467 -9.68 10.89 -11.36
N ASP A 468 -9.31 11.01 -12.65
CA ASP A 468 -9.31 9.83 -13.53
C ASP A 468 -8.34 8.76 -13.01
N LEU A 469 -7.15 9.16 -12.57
CA LEU A 469 -6.17 8.22 -12.01
C LEU A 469 -6.66 7.60 -10.71
N GLU A 470 -7.29 8.37 -9.84
CA GLU A 470 -7.91 7.83 -8.62
C GLU A 470 -8.93 6.76 -8.97
N ASN A 471 -9.78 7.04 -9.96
CA ASN A 471 -10.82 6.11 -10.39
C ASN A 471 -10.18 4.82 -10.95
N ARG A 472 -9.17 4.97 -11.79
CA ARG A 472 -8.48 3.80 -12.35
C ARG A 472 -7.76 3.00 -11.25
N ASN A 473 -7.10 3.70 -10.32
CA ASN A 473 -6.40 2.99 -9.23
C ASN A 473 -7.38 2.26 -8.32
N ALA A 474 -8.57 2.81 -8.07
CA ALA A 474 -9.59 2.10 -7.30
C ALA A 474 -9.99 0.79 -7.98
N LEU A 475 -10.09 0.79 -9.31
CA LEU A 475 -10.37 -0.44 -10.05
C LEU A 475 -9.18 -1.41 -10.04
N TYR A 476 -7.97 -0.89 -10.26
CA TYR A 476 -6.77 -1.74 -10.22
C TYR A 476 -6.67 -2.45 -8.86
N ASP A 477 -6.91 -1.73 -7.77
CA ASP A 477 -6.84 -2.30 -6.42
C ASP A 477 -7.99 -3.28 -6.15
N SER A 478 -9.07 -3.20 -6.92
CA SER A 478 -10.25 -4.08 -6.75
C SER A 478 -10.21 -5.26 -7.70
N MET A 479 -9.58 -5.10 -8.85
CA MET A 479 -9.29 -6.21 -9.78
C MET A 479 -7.97 -6.90 -9.43
N LEU A 480 -7.16 -6.24 -8.59
CA LEU A 480 -5.83 -6.65 -8.17
C LEU A 480 -4.83 -6.67 -9.31
N LEU A 481 -4.93 -5.64 -10.15
CA LEU A 481 -3.94 -5.34 -11.20
C LEU A 481 -2.82 -4.48 -10.64
N CYS A 482 -1.62 -4.71 -11.14
CA CYS A 482 -0.47 -3.87 -10.78
C CYS A 482 -0.53 -2.54 -11.53
N LYS A 483 -0.26 -1.44 -10.83
CA LYS A 483 -0.32 -0.09 -11.42
C LYS A 483 0.77 0.15 -12.47
N PHE A 484 1.79 -0.71 -12.54
CA PHE A 484 2.79 -0.63 -13.62
C PHE A 484 2.19 -0.98 -14.99
N GLY A 485 1.00 -1.55 -15.00
CA GLY A 485 0.26 -1.83 -16.23
C GLY A 485 -0.73 -0.73 -16.63
N ARG A 486 -0.62 0.47 -16.07
CA ARG A 486 -1.59 1.53 -16.35
C ARG A 486 -1.64 1.95 -17.81
N SER A 487 -0.57 1.75 -18.56
CA SER A 487 -0.53 2.04 -19.99
C SER A 487 -1.11 0.90 -20.85
N ILE A 488 -1.36 -0.27 -20.25
CA ILE A 488 -1.90 -1.44 -20.94
C ILE A 488 -3.38 -1.63 -20.61
N TYR A 489 -3.73 -1.50 -19.32
CA TYR A 489 -5.11 -1.70 -18.88
C TYR A 489 -5.84 -0.34 -18.84
N ASP A 490 -6.15 0.17 -20.04
CA ASP A 490 -7.00 1.36 -20.16
C ASP A 490 -8.47 0.95 -19.90
N TRP A 491 -9.38 1.93 -19.93
CA TRP A 491 -10.78 1.66 -19.62
C TRP A 491 -11.38 0.54 -20.49
N ASP A 492 -11.08 0.55 -21.80
CA ASP A 492 -11.61 -0.47 -22.70
C ASP A 492 -11.04 -1.86 -22.41
N THR A 493 -9.76 -1.94 -22.09
CA THR A 493 -9.11 -3.21 -21.74
C THR A 493 -9.62 -3.75 -20.40
N ILE A 494 -9.86 -2.86 -19.44
CA ILE A 494 -10.49 -3.24 -18.17
C ILE A 494 -11.87 -3.87 -18.44
N ARG A 495 -12.68 -3.22 -19.27
CA ARG A 495 -14.02 -3.71 -19.60
C ARG A 495 -13.94 -5.08 -20.30
N ALA A 496 -13.05 -5.21 -21.26
CA ALA A 496 -12.88 -6.47 -22.00
C ALA A 496 -12.41 -7.59 -21.08
N SER A 497 -11.50 -7.31 -20.16
CA SER A 497 -10.98 -8.30 -19.21
C SER A 497 -12.08 -8.80 -18.29
N LEU A 498 -12.89 -7.90 -17.75
CA LEU A 498 -14.01 -8.27 -16.89
C LEU A 498 -15.06 -9.08 -17.64
N LYS A 499 -15.38 -8.68 -18.88
CA LYS A 499 -16.33 -9.42 -19.71
C LYS A 499 -15.82 -10.84 -19.99
N ALA A 500 -14.55 -10.96 -20.38
CA ALA A 500 -13.98 -12.27 -20.73
C ALA A 500 -13.99 -13.22 -19.54
N VAL A 501 -13.64 -12.72 -18.35
CA VAL A 501 -13.47 -13.57 -17.17
C VAL A 501 -14.80 -13.78 -16.43
N THR A 502 -15.56 -12.71 -16.19
CA THR A 502 -16.78 -12.81 -15.37
C THR A 502 -18.08 -12.89 -16.19
N GLY A 503 -18.05 -12.48 -17.44
CA GLY A 503 -19.27 -12.34 -18.24
C GLY A 503 -20.01 -11.04 -17.97
N TYR A 504 -19.57 -10.23 -17.04
CA TYR A 504 -20.24 -8.97 -16.71
C TYR A 504 -19.85 -7.92 -17.75
N GLU A 505 -20.84 -7.27 -18.33
CA GLU A 505 -20.63 -6.22 -19.33
C GLU A 505 -20.92 -4.87 -18.68
N TYR A 506 -19.84 -4.18 -18.30
CA TYR A 506 -19.92 -2.84 -17.75
C TYR A 506 -19.81 -1.81 -18.86
N SER A 507 -20.65 -0.79 -18.84
CA SER A 507 -20.40 0.41 -19.62
C SER A 507 -19.27 1.21 -18.95
N LEU A 508 -18.69 2.16 -19.67
CA LEU A 508 -17.68 3.04 -19.11
C LEU A 508 -18.23 3.77 -17.87
N ASN A 509 -19.45 4.31 -17.98
CA ASN A 509 -20.06 5.03 -16.87
C ASN A 509 -20.32 4.11 -15.68
N GLU A 510 -20.71 2.86 -15.91
CA GLU A 510 -20.88 1.90 -14.82
C GLU A 510 -19.58 1.61 -14.09
N LEU A 511 -18.47 1.44 -14.84
CA LEU A 511 -17.15 1.23 -14.20
C LEU A 511 -16.70 2.46 -13.43
N LYS A 512 -16.90 3.65 -13.98
CA LYS A 512 -16.56 4.89 -13.27
C LYS A 512 -17.40 5.02 -12.01
N SER A 513 -18.66 4.57 -12.04
CA SER A 513 -19.51 4.54 -10.85
C SER A 513 -18.98 3.57 -9.79
N VAL A 514 -18.48 2.42 -10.21
CA VAL A 514 -17.84 1.48 -9.27
C VAL A 514 -16.66 2.15 -8.57
N SER A 515 -15.78 2.78 -9.34
CA SER A 515 -14.61 3.50 -8.79
C SER A 515 -15.03 4.59 -7.81
N HIS A 516 -15.97 5.40 -8.23
CA HIS A 516 -16.45 6.52 -7.43
C HIS A 516 -17.10 6.00 -6.13
N ARG A 517 -17.87 4.92 -6.24
CA ARG A 517 -18.49 4.27 -5.06
C ARG A 517 -17.43 3.83 -4.06
N ILE A 518 -16.36 3.20 -4.52
CA ILE A 518 -15.28 2.71 -3.65
C ILE A 518 -14.61 3.90 -2.92
N ILE A 519 -14.30 4.96 -3.67
CA ILE A 519 -13.62 6.13 -3.11
C ILE A 519 -14.51 6.85 -2.09
N VAL A 520 -15.78 7.07 -2.45
CA VAL A 520 -16.73 7.79 -1.60
C VAL A 520 -17.06 6.98 -0.34
N MET A 521 -17.26 5.68 -0.50
CA MET A 521 -17.53 4.78 0.62
C MET A 521 -16.38 4.82 1.63
N HIS A 522 -15.14 4.78 1.14
CA HIS A 522 -13.96 4.82 2.00
C HIS A 522 -13.91 6.15 2.79
N ARG A 523 -14.18 7.26 2.10
CA ARG A 523 -14.20 8.58 2.76
C ARG A 523 -15.29 8.64 3.83
N LEU A 524 -16.45 8.12 3.52
CA LEU A 524 -17.58 8.08 4.46
C LEU A 524 -17.26 7.21 5.68
N MET A 525 -16.66 6.04 5.46
CA MET A 525 -16.30 5.12 6.54
C MET A 525 -15.29 5.76 7.51
N ASN A 526 -14.40 6.61 7.01
CA ASN A 526 -13.42 7.31 7.85
C ASN A 526 -13.96 8.62 8.43
N GLY A 527 -15.11 9.09 7.97
CA GLY A 527 -15.64 10.37 8.41
C GLY A 527 -14.76 11.55 8.02
N THR A 528 -14.06 11.44 6.89
CA THR A 528 -13.07 12.43 6.46
C THR A 528 -13.74 13.75 6.08
N THR A 529 -13.13 14.85 6.51
CA THR A 529 -13.58 16.21 6.16
C THR A 529 -12.39 17.01 5.65
N LYS A 530 -12.67 18.25 5.20
CA LYS A 530 -11.63 19.16 4.75
C LYS A 530 -10.53 19.38 5.80
N ALA A 531 -10.88 19.34 7.08
CA ALA A 531 -9.89 19.49 8.16
C ALA A 531 -8.83 18.40 8.13
N ASP A 532 -9.20 17.20 7.65
CA ASP A 532 -8.27 16.09 7.51
C ASP A 532 -7.38 16.23 6.27
N ASP A 533 -7.85 16.96 5.25
CA ASP A 533 -7.14 17.13 3.98
C ASP A 533 -6.09 18.24 4.08
N GLU A 534 -5.38 18.31 5.18
CA GLU A 534 -4.37 19.32 5.46
C GLU A 534 -2.98 18.77 5.24
N LEU A 535 -2.11 19.56 4.62
CA LEU A 535 -0.72 19.18 4.38
C LEU A 535 0.19 19.74 5.47
N PRO A 536 1.38 19.15 5.63
CA PRO A 536 2.34 19.65 6.64
C PRO A 536 2.67 21.12 6.46
N ARG A 537 2.72 21.85 7.56
CA ARG A 537 3.05 23.27 7.58
C ARG A 537 4.34 23.57 6.82
N ARG A 538 5.35 22.72 7.00
CA ARG A 538 6.67 22.92 6.38
C ARG A 538 6.60 22.95 4.85
N TRP A 539 5.66 22.22 4.24
CA TRP A 539 5.55 22.22 2.77
C TRP A 539 5.01 23.54 2.22
N PHE A 540 4.32 24.34 3.04
CA PHE A 540 3.86 25.69 2.65
C PHE A 540 4.91 26.75 2.94
N GLU A 541 5.78 26.53 3.92
CA GLU A 541 6.69 27.55 4.42
C GLU A 541 8.15 27.33 4.04
N GLU A 542 8.59 26.08 3.91
CA GLU A 542 9.99 25.74 3.62
C GLU A 542 10.08 25.25 2.18
N GLY A 543 10.82 26.00 1.36
CA GLY A 543 10.94 25.62 -0.02
C GLY A 543 12.19 24.81 -0.32
N UNK A 544 12.16 24.00 -1.31
CA UNK A 544 13.09 23.38 -1.73
C UNK A 544 13.62 24.15 -2.74
N GLU A 545 14.83 24.38 -2.83
CA GLU A 545 15.43 25.13 -3.93
C GLU A 545 15.74 24.19 -5.09
N TYR A 546 15.27 24.55 -6.23
CA TYR A 546 15.53 23.80 -7.45
C TYR A 546 15.60 24.77 -8.63
N GLU A 547 16.66 24.63 -9.44
CA GLU A 547 16.96 25.48 -10.60
C GLU A 547 16.94 26.98 -10.25
N GLY A 548 17.52 27.30 -9.08
CA GLY A 548 17.66 28.70 -8.66
C GLY A 548 16.38 29.35 -8.20
N LYS A 549 15.31 28.58 -8.02
CA LYS A 549 14.05 29.09 -7.51
C LYS A 549 13.64 28.31 -6.27
N LYS A 550 12.98 29.03 -5.38
CA LYS A 550 12.43 28.42 -4.18
C LYS A 550 10.99 27.98 -4.45
N HIS A 551 10.71 26.69 -4.27
CA HIS A 551 9.39 26.12 -4.53
C HIS A 551 8.75 25.70 -3.21
N VAL A 552 7.59 26.25 -2.93
CA VAL A 552 6.70 25.82 -1.84
C VAL A 552 5.35 25.46 -2.46
N ILE A 553 4.51 24.78 -1.70
CA ILE A 553 3.12 24.58 -2.14
C ILE A 553 2.38 25.91 -1.89
N PRO A 554 1.82 26.54 -2.94
CA PRO A 554 1.06 27.77 -2.73
C PRO A 554 -0.29 27.46 -2.05
N ARG A 555 -0.45 27.91 -0.82
CA ARG A 555 -1.64 27.57 -0.03
C ARG A 555 -2.95 27.95 -0.74
N ALA A 556 -3.01 29.13 -1.32
CA ALA A 556 -4.23 29.58 -2.01
C ALA A 556 -4.58 28.70 -3.22
N GLU A 557 -3.56 28.25 -3.96
CA GLU A 557 -3.79 27.37 -5.11
C GLU A 557 -4.28 26.00 -4.66
N LEU A 558 -3.72 25.47 -3.57
CA LEU A 558 -4.17 24.19 -3.04
C LEU A 558 -5.62 24.29 -2.54
N GLU A 559 -5.96 25.37 -1.85
CA GLU A 559 -7.33 25.59 -1.37
C GLU A 559 -8.32 25.61 -2.55
N ALA A 560 -7.98 26.33 -3.62
CA ALA A 560 -8.82 26.37 -4.82
C ALA A 560 -8.94 24.99 -5.46
N ALA A 561 -7.84 24.24 -5.51
CA ALA A 561 -7.82 22.90 -6.08
C ALA A 561 -8.71 21.95 -5.26
N LEU A 562 -8.66 22.06 -3.93
CA LEU A 562 -9.51 21.21 -3.07
C LEU A 562 -10.99 21.50 -3.29
N GLN A 563 -11.38 22.79 -3.41
CA GLN A 563 -12.79 23.12 -3.64
C GLN A 563 -13.27 22.61 -5.00
N TYR A 564 -12.44 22.73 -6.04
CA TYR A 564 -12.77 22.20 -7.37
C TYR A 564 -12.87 20.67 -7.33
N TYR A 565 -11.95 20.02 -6.63
CA TYR A 565 -11.97 18.55 -6.46
C TYR A 565 -13.26 18.12 -5.75
N TYR A 566 -13.65 18.83 -4.68
CA TYR A 566 -14.87 18.51 -3.94
C TYR A 566 -16.10 18.63 -4.83
N GLU A 567 -16.16 19.70 -5.63
CA GLU A 567 -17.28 19.89 -6.58
C GLU A 567 -17.36 18.72 -7.56
N LEU A 568 -16.22 18.34 -8.16
CA LEU A 568 -16.19 17.26 -9.13
C LEU A 568 -16.57 15.91 -8.51
N ARG A 569 -16.20 15.69 -7.25
CA ARG A 569 -16.55 14.45 -6.56
C ARG A 569 -17.99 14.41 -6.06
N GLY A 570 -18.65 15.54 -5.93
CA GLY A 570 -19.98 15.61 -5.34
C GLY A 570 -19.95 15.76 -3.82
N TYR A 571 -18.88 16.34 -3.31
CA TYR A 571 -18.73 16.66 -1.89
C TYR A 571 -19.16 18.10 -1.63
N ASP A 572 -19.51 18.41 -0.40
CA ASP A 572 -19.80 19.80 0.00
C ASP A 572 -18.50 20.56 0.27
N GLU A 573 -18.64 21.82 0.68
CA GLU A 573 -17.50 22.71 0.93
C GLU A 573 -16.60 22.23 2.08
N ASN A 574 -17.11 21.35 2.93
CA ASN A 574 -16.34 20.73 4.01
C ASN A 574 -15.78 19.37 3.59
N GLY A 575 -15.88 19.01 2.32
CA GLY A 575 -15.35 17.76 1.81
C GLY A 575 -16.14 16.54 2.21
N LYS A 576 -17.40 16.71 2.61
CA LYS A 576 -18.28 15.60 2.97
C LYS A 576 -19.13 15.19 1.76
N PRO A 577 -19.26 13.88 1.49
CA PRO A 577 -20.14 13.45 0.39
C PRO A 577 -21.57 13.95 0.62
N LYS A 578 -22.15 14.53 -0.42
CA LYS A 578 -23.54 15.01 -0.36
C LYS A 578 -24.52 13.83 -0.42
N ARG A 579 -25.70 14.00 0.15
CA ARG A 579 -26.74 12.96 0.15
C ARG A 579 -27.10 12.52 -1.28
N GLU A 580 -27.19 13.47 -2.21
CA GLU A 580 -27.51 13.15 -3.61
C GLU A 580 -26.47 12.20 -4.22
N LEU A 581 -25.20 12.41 -3.90
CA LEU A 581 -24.12 11.54 -4.37
C LEU A 581 -24.28 10.14 -3.80
N LEU A 582 -24.54 10.04 -2.49
CA LEU A 582 -24.69 8.73 -1.85
C LEU A 582 -25.87 7.95 -2.48
N ASN A 583 -26.97 8.64 -2.76
CA ASN A 583 -28.14 8.03 -3.41
C ASN A 583 -27.78 7.55 -4.82
N GLN A 584 -27.07 8.36 -5.60
CA GLN A 584 -26.62 7.99 -6.95
C GLN A 584 -25.75 6.74 -6.95
N LEU A 585 -24.88 6.61 -5.94
CA LEU A 585 -23.92 5.52 -5.85
C LEU A 585 -24.49 4.29 -5.11
N GLY A 586 -25.69 4.39 -4.56
CA GLY A 586 -26.29 3.29 -3.82
C GLY A 586 -25.62 3.02 -2.49
N ILE A 587 -25.08 4.06 -1.86
CA ILE A 587 -24.42 3.94 -0.56
C ILE A 587 -25.40 4.34 0.53
N THR A 588 -25.63 3.44 1.49
CA THR A 588 -26.44 3.75 2.67
C THR A 588 -25.51 4.35 3.73
N ALA A 589 -25.73 5.61 4.06
CA ALA A 589 -24.94 6.26 5.10
C ALA A 589 -25.29 5.63 6.47
N PRO A 590 -24.30 5.37 7.32
CA PRO A 590 -24.60 5.00 8.69
C PRO A 590 -25.43 6.10 9.33
N SER A 591 -26.52 5.76 9.99
CA SER A 591 -27.29 6.77 10.70
C SER A 591 -26.49 7.27 11.90
N ASP A 592 -26.65 8.54 12.25
CA ASP A 592 -25.96 9.11 13.41
C ASP A 592 -26.34 8.37 14.71
N SER A 593 -27.44 7.63 14.69
CA SER A 593 -27.91 6.80 15.80
C SER A 593 -27.16 5.46 15.89
N ASP A 594 -26.50 5.03 14.81
CA ASP A 594 -25.82 3.72 14.80
C ASP A 594 -24.45 3.74 15.50
N ASN A 595 -24.08 4.88 16.04
CA ASN A 595 -22.86 4.99 16.85
C ASN A 595 -23.00 4.33 18.24
N HIS A 596 -24.19 3.83 18.56
CA HIS A 596 -24.45 3.17 19.84
C HIS A 596 -25.06 1.78 19.61
N GLY A 597 -24.20 0.79 19.55
CA GLY A 597 -24.60 -0.59 19.78
C GLY A 597 -25.39 -1.29 18.71
N GLY A 598 -24.82 -1.38 17.52
CA GLY A 598 -25.32 -2.35 16.55
C GLY A 598 -24.99 -3.76 17.03
N THR A 599 -26.00 -4.62 17.10
CA THR A 599 -25.80 -6.04 17.41
C THR A 599 -24.95 -6.65 16.30
N PRO A 600 -23.87 -7.36 16.64
CA PRO A 600 -23.08 -8.00 15.60
C PRO A 600 -23.95 -8.97 14.80
N LEU A 601 -23.75 -8.97 13.50
CA LEU A 601 -24.47 -9.88 12.60
C LEU A 601 -24.11 -11.36 12.82
N TYR A 602 -23.37 -11.64 13.89
CA TYR A 602 -22.89 -12.99 14.20
C TYR A 602 -23.02 -13.25 15.71
N GLU A 603 -24.17 -13.74 16.15
CA GLU A 603 -24.34 -14.47 17.40
C GLU A 603 -24.42 -15.96 17.10
#